data_eecf727e3ec1bf1b43abd629432f9307
#
_entry.id   eecf727e3ec1bf1b43abd629432f9307
#
_cell.length_a   1.000
_cell.length_b   1.000
_cell.length_c   1.000
_cell.angle_alpha   90.00
_cell.angle_beta   90.00
_cell.angle_gamma   90.00
#
_symmetry.space_group_name_H-M   'P 1'
#
loop_
_entity.id
_entity.type
_entity.pdbx_description
1 polymer ?
#
loop_
_entity_poly.entity_id
_entity_poly.type
_entity_poly.pdbx_seq_one_letter_code
_entity_poly.pdbx_strand_id
1 'polypeptide(L)'
;MTSHPPHPCTTRTGTGPTASDGNRAFLKTLRRGQICTGTVTAIADFGVTFVDIGGFTAIINLPELSWRRVERPSDVVAVGQEITAEILHVDLERERVPLSLKALQEDPLPRFVGQVGRITKGVVTELAPCGAFVRIEDGQDGMDGMEGLVDLADPAEGHAGPPADVLRVGDELTVKIVAVDLARRLISLSPRQALAPEDG
;
A
#
# COMPACT_ATOMS: atom_id res chain seq x y z
N MET A 1 35.37 0.75 64.33
CA MET A 1 34.08 0.51 64.98
C MET A 1 33.16 1.59 64.57
N THR A 2 32.46 1.41 63.48
CA THR A 2 31.44 2.38 63.02
C THR A 2 30.32 1.58 62.40
N SER A 3 29.26 1.43 63.16
CA SER A 3 28.00 0.75 62.77
C SER A 3 27.27 1.59 61.77
N HIS A 4 26.92 0.99 60.68
CA HIS A 4 26.05 1.58 59.65
C HIS A 4 24.58 1.16 59.96
N PRO A 5 23.64 2.08 60.03
CA PRO A 5 22.23 1.69 60.22
C PRO A 5 21.63 1.22 58.89
N PRO A 6 20.66 0.29 58.95
CA PRO A 6 19.96 -0.19 57.74
C PRO A 6 18.94 0.84 57.28
N HIS A 7 18.97 1.12 55.96
CA HIS A 7 17.97 1.94 55.32
C HIS A 7 16.62 1.18 55.24
N PRO A 8 15.48 1.82 55.56
CA PRO A 8 14.18 1.19 55.43
C PRO A 8 13.83 1.09 53.92
N CYS A 9 13.51 -0.16 53.53
CA CYS A 9 12.92 -0.50 52.25
C CYS A 9 11.52 0.13 52.18
N THR A 10 11.36 1.24 51.51
CA THR A 10 10.05 1.83 51.24
C THR A 10 9.38 1.06 50.15
N THR A 11 8.49 0.16 50.51
CA THR A 11 7.54 -0.50 49.63
C THR A 11 6.60 0.55 49.06
N ARG A 12 6.87 1.02 47.85
CA ARG A 12 5.91 1.80 47.08
C ARG A 12 4.86 0.86 46.55
N THR A 13 3.79 0.64 47.28
CA THR A 13 2.54 0.12 46.80
C THR A 13 1.85 1.27 46.03
N GLY A 14 2.21 1.43 44.77
CA GLY A 14 1.52 2.28 43.84
C GLY A 14 0.86 1.40 42.80
N THR A 15 -0.41 1.09 42.97
CA THR A 15 -1.28 0.56 41.93
C THR A 15 -1.48 1.67 40.91
N GLY A 16 -0.46 1.88 40.04
CA GLY A 16 -0.63 2.63 38.83
C GLY A 16 -1.46 1.80 37.86
N PRO A 17 -2.26 2.42 36.97
CA PRO A 17 -2.97 1.68 35.94
C PRO A 17 -1.98 0.79 35.20
N THR A 18 -2.35 -0.48 35.02
CA THR A 18 -1.56 -1.39 34.20
C THR A 18 -1.43 -0.80 32.80
N ALA A 19 -0.32 -1.06 32.10
CA ALA A 19 -0.10 -0.52 30.75
C ALA A 19 -1.31 -0.78 29.82
N SER A 20 -2.02 -1.88 30.04
CA SER A 20 -3.26 -2.24 29.35
C SER A 20 -4.42 -1.27 29.65
N ASP A 21 -4.56 -0.79 30.89
CA ASP A 21 -5.64 0.14 31.25
C ASP A 21 -5.41 1.53 30.63
N GLY A 22 -4.15 1.98 30.58
CA GLY A 22 -3.76 3.22 29.92
C GLY A 22 -4.00 3.16 28.41
N ASN A 23 -3.62 2.06 27.77
CA ASN A 23 -3.85 1.83 26.34
C ASN A 23 -5.35 1.82 26.02
N ARG A 24 -6.15 1.14 26.82
CA ARG A 24 -7.59 1.06 26.62
C ARG A 24 -8.29 2.40 26.80
N ALA A 25 -7.83 3.22 27.72
CA ALA A 25 -8.33 4.60 27.90
C ALA A 25 -7.98 5.47 26.69
N PHE A 26 -6.75 5.37 26.18
CA PHE A 26 -6.31 6.06 24.97
C PHE A 26 -7.10 5.62 23.75
N LEU A 27 -7.28 4.32 23.53
CA LEU A 27 -8.04 3.75 22.41
C LEU A 27 -9.49 4.24 22.36
N LYS A 28 -10.14 4.47 23.50
CA LYS A 28 -11.49 5.03 23.57
C LYS A 28 -11.59 6.48 23.09
N THR A 29 -10.47 7.20 23.02
CA THR A 29 -10.43 8.56 22.51
C THR A 29 -10.32 8.61 20.98
N LEU A 30 -9.87 7.51 20.36
CA LEU A 30 -9.69 7.39 18.94
C LEU A 30 -11.01 7.05 18.23
N ARG A 31 -11.16 7.53 17.01
CA ARG A 31 -12.35 7.29 16.19
C ARG A 31 -11.97 6.88 14.78
N ARG A 32 -12.80 6.07 14.17
CA ARG A 32 -12.70 5.76 12.74
C ARG A 32 -12.78 7.05 11.91
N GLY A 33 -11.95 7.18 10.90
CA GLY A 33 -11.88 8.37 10.05
C GLY A 33 -11.08 9.52 10.65
N GLN A 34 -10.57 9.37 11.87
CA GLN A 34 -9.72 10.38 12.49
C GLN A 34 -8.33 10.34 11.87
N ILE A 35 -7.82 11.52 11.53
CA ILE A 35 -6.45 11.71 11.06
C ILE A 35 -5.54 11.82 12.28
N CYS A 36 -4.45 11.08 12.28
CA CYS A 36 -3.43 11.12 13.31
C CYS A 36 -2.03 11.19 12.70
N THR A 37 -1.12 11.82 13.42
CA THR A 37 0.31 11.83 13.09
C THR A 37 1.03 10.87 14.02
N GLY A 38 1.98 10.13 13.48
CA GLY A 38 2.77 9.18 14.25
C GLY A 38 4.14 8.95 13.63
N THR A 39 5.00 8.28 14.37
CA THR A 39 6.36 7.95 13.92
C THR A 39 6.47 6.46 13.62
N VAL A 40 7.02 6.10 12.47
CA VAL A 40 7.31 4.71 12.11
C VAL A 40 8.39 4.16 13.03
N THR A 41 8.05 3.17 13.84
CA THR A 41 8.97 2.57 14.82
C THR A 41 9.63 1.31 14.31
N ALA A 42 8.94 0.52 13.49
CA ALA A 42 9.47 -0.69 12.90
C ALA A 42 8.73 -1.07 11.62
N ILE A 43 9.41 -1.79 10.76
CA ILE A 43 8.88 -2.37 9.53
C ILE A 43 9.13 -3.87 9.59
N ALA A 44 8.08 -4.67 9.48
CA ALA A 44 8.19 -6.12 9.49
C ALA A 44 8.23 -6.67 8.06
N ASP A 45 9.01 -7.73 7.86
CA ASP A 45 9.21 -8.38 6.55
C ASP A 45 7.92 -8.97 5.97
N PHE A 46 6.94 -9.28 6.83
CA PHE A 46 5.61 -9.77 6.40
C PHE A 46 4.62 -8.65 6.00
N GLY A 47 5.12 -7.45 5.72
CA GLY A 47 4.31 -6.37 5.13
C GLY A 47 3.51 -5.54 6.12
N VAL A 48 3.92 -5.47 7.38
CA VAL A 48 3.30 -4.62 8.41
C VAL A 48 4.27 -3.54 8.87
N THR A 49 3.78 -2.32 8.94
CA THR A 49 4.50 -1.16 9.49
C THR A 49 3.92 -0.80 10.85
N PHE A 50 4.77 -0.63 11.84
CA PHE A 50 4.40 -0.21 13.19
C PHE A 50 4.64 1.29 13.35
N VAL A 51 3.65 1.97 13.91
CA VAL A 51 3.63 3.43 14.05
C VAL A 51 3.27 3.81 15.47
N ASP A 52 4.08 4.60 16.12
CA ASP A 52 3.75 5.19 17.43
C ASP A 52 2.87 6.42 17.22
N ILE A 53 1.67 6.40 17.77
CA ILE A 53 0.68 7.48 17.70
C ILE A 53 0.45 8.14 19.07
N GLY A 54 1.51 8.47 19.77
CA GLY A 54 1.46 9.12 21.09
C GLY A 54 1.52 8.12 22.25
N GLY A 55 2.43 7.16 22.17
CA GLY A 55 2.67 6.12 23.18
C GLY A 55 1.88 4.84 22.96
N PHE A 56 1.12 4.75 21.86
CA PHE A 56 0.43 3.55 21.43
C PHE A 56 0.93 3.10 20.05
N THR A 57 1.21 1.81 19.92
CA THR A 57 1.66 1.24 18.65
C THR A 57 0.47 0.85 17.76
N ALA A 58 0.26 1.63 16.72
CA ALA A 58 -0.69 1.33 15.64
C ALA A 58 0.00 0.56 14.51
N ILE A 59 -0.78 0.04 13.57
CA ILE A 59 -0.28 -0.77 12.45
C ILE A 59 -0.78 -0.24 11.11
N ILE A 60 0.06 -0.34 10.08
CA ILE A 60 -0.33 -0.16 8.68
C ILE A 60 0.01 -1.43 7.94
N ASN A 61 -0.99 -2.04 7.30
CA ASN A 61 -0.77 -3.17 6.41
C ASN A 61 -0.28 -2.68 5.04
N LEU A 62 0.50 -3.49 4.35
CA LEU A 62 1.08 -3.16 3.05
C LEU A 62 0.08 -2.54 2.05
N PRO A 63 -1.16 -3.08 1.87
CA PRO A 63 -2.14 -2.50 0.95
C PRO A 63 -2.68 -1.13 1.37
N GLU A 64 -2.42 -0.70 2.61
CA GLU A 64 -2.87 0.59 3.15
C GLU A 64 -1.79 1.70 3.07
N LEU A 65 -0.60 1.37 2.60
CA LEU A 65 0.50 2.32 2.43
C LEU A 65 0.34 3.17 1.16
N SER A 66 -0.14 2.58 0.07
CA SER A 66 -0.26 3.26 -1.21
C SER A 66 -1.38 2.66 -2.07
N TRP A 67 -1.88 3.45 -3.02
CA TRP A 67 -2.79 2.99 -4.07
C TRP A 67 -2.10 2.15 -5.13
N ARG A 68 -0.79 2.34 -5.32
CA ARG A 68 0.01 1.50 -6.20
C ARG A 68 0.42 0.22 -5.51
N ARG A 69 0.75 -0.79 -6.29
CA ARG A 69 1.34 -2.03 -5.79
C ARG A 69 2.73 -1.75 -5.24
N VAL A 70 2.93 -2.12 -3.98
CA VAL A 70 4.18 -1.98 -3.25
C VAL A 70 4.62 -3.38 -2.81
N GLU A 71 5.86 -3.72 -3.04
CA GLU A 71 6.38 -5.04 -2.65
C GLU A 71 6.81 -5.07 -1.18
N ARG A 72 7.35 -3.95 -0.70
CA ARG A 72 7.84 -3.82 0.67
C ARG A 72 7.41 -2.49 1.27
N PRO A 73 7.04 -2.46 2.54
CA PRO A 73 6.71 -1.19 3.21
C PRO A 73 7.84 -0.16 3.16
N SER A 74 9.10 -0.63 3.15
CA SER A 74 10.30 0.23 3.07
C SER A 74 10.42 1.02 1.77
N ASP A 75 9.67 0.66 0.74
CA ASP A 75 9.63 1.41 -0.53
C ASP A 75 8.78 2.68 -0.44
N VAL A 76 7.95 2.78 0.60
CA VAL A 76 7.03 3.91 0.84
C VAL A 76 7.39 4.70 2.08
N VAL A 77 7.77 4.01 3.17
CA VAL A 77 8.06 4.63 4.47
C VAL A 77 9.37 4.10 5.05
N ALA A 78 10.02 4.91 5.88
CA ALA A 78 11.25 4.56 6.57
C ALA A 78 11.05 4.57 8.10
N VAL A 79 11.81 3.73 8.81
CA VAL A 79 11.86 3.76 10.28
C VAL A 79 12.39 5.12 10.76
N GLY A 80 11.70 5.73 11.73
CA GLY A 80 11.95 7.08 12.22
C GLY A 80 11.24 8.19 11.45
N GLN A 81 10.55 7.85 10.35
CA GLN A 81 9.77 8.82 9.58
C GLN A 81 8.49 9.19 10.32
N GLU A 82 8.20 10.50 10.38
CA GLU A 82 6.88 10.99 10.79
C GLU A 82 5.90 10.89 9.62
N ILE A 83 4.74 10.31 9.87
CA ILE A 83 3.70 10.11 8.88
C ILE A 83 2.35 10.58 9.42
N THR A 84 1.48 11.00 8.51
CA THR A 84 0.08 11.30 8.81
C THR A 84 -0.80 10.24 8.14
N ALA A 85 -1.71 9.64 8.91
CA ALA A 85 -2.54 8.54 8.44
C ALA A 85 -3.97 8.64 9.01
N GLU A 86 -4.91 7.99 8.34
CA GLU A 86 -6.30 7.87 8.79
C GLU A 86 -6.50 6.57 9.58
N ILE A 87 -7.27 6.65 10.66
CA ILE A 87 -7.67 5.50 11.47
C ILE A 87 -8.82 4.77 10.77
N LEU A 88 -8.59 3.53 10.33
CA LEU A 88 -9.60 2.71 9.67
C LEU A 88 -10.66 2.18 10.64
N HIS A 89 -10.23 1.68 11.79
CA HIS A 89 -11.08 1.27 12.90
C HIS A 89 -10.27 1.16 14.20
N VAL A 90 -10.95 1.01 15.32
CA VAL A 90 -10.34 0.82 16.64
C VAL A 90 -10.86 -0.49 17.22
N ASP A 91 -9.98 -1.48 17.38
CA ASP A 91 -10.28 -2.75 18.00
C ASP A 91 -9.87 -2.70 19.49
N LEU A 92 -10.86 -2.52 20.36
CA LEU A 92 -10.65 -2.43 21.80
C LEU A 92 -10.37 -3.78 22.46
N GLU A 93 -10.78 -4.89 21.83
CA GLU A 93 -10.57 -6.22 22.37
C GLU A 93 -9.16 -6.73 22.13
N ARG A 94 -8.65 -6.48 20.90
CA ARG A 94 -7.32 -6.88 20.49
C ARG A 94 -6.29 -5.76 20.66
N GLU A 95 -6.71 -4.61 21.15
CA GLU A 95 -5.88 -3.41 21.28
C GLU A 95 -5.12 -3.09 19.97
N ARG A 96 -5.85 -3.01 18.85
CA ARG A 96 -5.28 -2.75 17.53
C ARG A 96 -5.92 -1.55 16.87
N VAL A 97 -5.09 -0.73 16.25
CA VAL A 97 -5.51 0.44 15.47
C VAL A 97 -4.84 0.35 14.10
N PRO A 98 -5.53 -0.21 13.09
CA PRO A 98 -5.07 -0.14 11.72
C PRO A 98 -5.24 1.27 11.17
N LEU A 99 -4.17 1.75 10.51
CA LEU A 99 -4.08 3.05 9.87
C LEU A 99 -3.97 2.86 8.36
N SER A 100 -4.30 3.92 7.62
CA SER A 100 -4.15 4.00 6.17
C SER A 100 -3.49 5.31 5.76
N LEU A 101 -2.40 5.23 5.01
CA LEU A 101 -1.79 6.38 4.34
C LEU A 101 -2.54 6.70 3.05
N LYS A 102 -2.98 5.67 2.32
CA LYS A 102 -3.67 5.86 1.04
C LYS A 102 -5.04 6.54 1.20
N ALA A 103 -5.69 6.44 2.36
CA ALA A 103 -6.96 7.11 2.61
C ALA A 103 -6.86 8.64 2.52
N LEU A 104 -5.66 9.20 2.76
CA LEU A 104 -5.38 10.62 2.62
C LEU A 104 -4.88 11.01 1.22
N GLN A 105 -4.63 10.04 0.35
CA GLN A 105 -4.20 10.24 -1.02
C GLN A 105 -5.42 10.17 -1.95
N GLU A 106 -5.40 10.96 -3.00
CA GLU A 106 -6.41 10.85 -4.03
C GLU A 106 -6.29 9.50 -4.75
N ASP A 107 -7.41 8.80 -4.90
CA ASP A 107 -7.45 7.54 -5.66
C ASP A 107 -7.15 7.84 -7.14
N PRO A 108 -6.06 7.31 -7.73
CA PRO A 108 -5.73 7.57 -9.12
C PRO A 108 -6.64 6.85 -10.11
N LEU A 109 -7.31 5.76 -9.71
CA LEU A 109 -8.07 4.90 -10.62
C LEU A 109 -9.20 5.63 -11.38
N PRO A 110 -10.00 6.52 -10.75
CA PRO A 110 -11.05 7.24 -11.46
C PRO A 110 -10.56 8.11 -12.61
N ARG A 111 -9.30 8.56 -12.56
CA ARG A 111 -8.71 9.38 -13.64
C ARG A 111 -8.55 8.58 -14.93
N PHE A 112 -8.34 7.26 -14.84
CA PHE A 112 -8.21 6.38 -15.99
C PHE A 112 -9.54 6.08 -16.69
N VAL A 113 -10.68 6.31 -16.04
CA VAL A 113 -12.01 6.17 -16.67
C VAL A 113 -12.13 7.10 -17.88
N GLY A 114 -11.65 8.34 -17.75
CA GLY A 114 -11.63 9.30 -18.86
C GLY A 114 -10.59 9.01 -19.95
N GLN A 115 -9.72 8.03 -19.73
CA GLN A 115 -8.62 7.66 -20.63
C GLN A 115 -8.87 6.36 -21.40
N VAL A 116 -10.06 5.77 -21.27
CA VAL A 116 -10.45 4.60 -22.08
C VAL A 116 -10.31 4.90 -23.57
N GLY A 117 -9.63 4.04 -24.30
CA GLY A 117 -9.28 4.23 -25.70
C GLY A 117 -7.90 4.86 -25.91
N ARG A 118 -7.28 5.45 -24.89
CA ARG A 118 -5.94 6.03 -24.98
C ARG A 118 -4.90 4.93 -25.12
N ILE A 119 -3.88 5.24 -25.91
CA ILE A 119 -2.69 4.43 -26.08
C ILE A 119 -1.59 5.05 -25.22
N THR A 120 -0.93 4.22 -24.43
CA THR A 120 0.15 4.64 -23.54
C THR A 120 1.25 3.58 -23.52
N LYS A 121 2.42 3.97 -23.03
CA LYS A 121 3.50 3.02 -22.74
C LYS A 121 3.32 2.47 -21.34
N GLY A 122 3.76 1.25 -21.14
CA GLY A 122 3.80 0.63 -19.82
C GLY A 122 4.95 -0.37 -19.74
N VAL A 123 5.29 -0.76 -18.53
CA VAL A 123 6.35 -1.72 -18.21
C VAL A 123 5.73 -2.94 -17.54
N VAL A 124 6.09 -4.12 -18.00
CA VAL A 124 5.65 -5.39 -17.40
C VAL A 124 6.23 -5.51 -16.01
N THR A 125 5.35 -5.59 -14.99
CA THR A 125 5.75 -5.72 -13.58
C THR A 125 5.64 -7.17 -13.08
N GLU A 126 4.66 -7.92 -13.59
CA GLU A 126 4.46 -9.32 -13.19
C GLU A 126 3.81 -10.11 -14.33
N LEU A 127 4.13 -11.40 -14.38
CA LEU A 127 3.47 -12.35 -15.28
C LEU A 127 2.54 -13.26 -14.48
N ALA A 128 1.29 -13.35 -14.91
CA ALA A 128 0.27 -14.23 -14.37
C ALA A 128 -0.15 -15.28 -15.43
N PRO A 129 -0.74 -16.41 -15.02
CA PRO A 129 -1.18 -17.43 -15.97
C PRO A 129 -2.19 -16.94 -17.02
N CYS A 130 -2.96 -15.90 -16.68
CA CYS A 130 -3.97 -15.31 -17.55
C CYS A 130 -3.47 -14.10 -18.35
N GLY A 131 -2.26 -13.59 -18.07
CA GLY A 131 -1.79 -12.38 -18.74
C GLY A 131 -0.59 -11.75 -18.06
N ALA A 132 -0.39 -10.47 -18.31
CA ALA A 132 0.71 -9.70 -17.72
C ALA A 132 0.16 -8.45 -17.00
N PHE A 133 0.68 -8.19 -15.82
CA PHE A 133 0.48 -6.89 -15.18
C PHE A 133 1.47 -5.87 -15.77
N VAL A 134 0.93 -4.76 -16.19
CA VAL A 134 1.70 -3.69 -16.85
C VAL A 134 1.44 -2.39 -16.10
N ARG A 135 2.51 -1.76 -15.63
CA ARG A 135 2.45 -0.43 -15.04
C ARG A 135 2.37 0.59 -16.14
N ILE A 136 1.28 1.35 -16.18
CA ILE A 136 1.06 2.44 -17.11
C ILE A 136 1.19 3.79 -16.39
N GLU A 137 1.75 4.78 -17.06
CA GLU A 137 1.85 6.14 -16.56
C GLU A 137 0.63 6.95 -17.02
N ASP A 138 0.12 7.81 -16.17
CA ASP A 138 -1.02 8.67 -16.53
C ASP A 138 -0.60 9.91 -17.35
N GLY A 139 0.70 10.10 -17.55
CA GLY A 139 1.26 11.20 -18.32
C GLY A 139 1.23 12.55 -17.59
N GLN A 140 0.94 12.57 -16.31
CA GLN A 140 1.09 13.75 -15.46
C GLN A 140 2.35 13.63 -14.61
N ASP A 141 3.14 14.70 -14.58
CA ASP A 141 4.45 14.74 -13.92
C ASP A 141 4.43 14.19 -12.49
N GLY A 142 5.15 13.09 -12.29
CA GLY A 142 5.45 12.55 -10.96
C GLY A 142 4.34 11.74 -10.29
N MET A 143 3.23 11.45 -10.96
CA MET A 143 2.22 10.53 -10.45
C MET A 143 2.62 9.10 -10.76
N ASP A 144 2.68 8.31 -9.70
CA ASP A 144 2.98 6.89 -9.76
C ASP A 144 1.99 6.14 -10.64
N GLY A 145 2.51 5.40 -11.61
CA GLY A 145 1.70 4.65 -12.55
C GLY A 145 0.80 3.62 -11.89
N MET A 146 -0.35 3.36 -12.49
CA MET A 146 -1.25 2.29 -12.08
C MET A 146 -0.93 1.00 -12.83
N GLU A 147 -1.19 -0.13 -12.19
CA GLU A 147 -1.11 -1.43 -12.84
C GLU A 147 -2.43 -1.79 -13.52
N GLY A 148 -2.32 -2.20 -14.76
CA GLY A 148 -3.41 -2.79 -15.53
C GLY A 148 -3.06 -4.21 -15.94
N LEU A 149 -4.08 -5.01 -16.25
CA LEU A 149 -3.94 -6.37 -16.75
C LEU A 149 -4.04 -6.38 -18.28
N VAL A 150 -3.00 -6.90 -18.92
CA VAL A 150 -3.02 -7.30 -20.33
C VAL A 150 -3.47 -8.76 -20.35
N ASP A 151 -4.65 -9.03 -20.89
CA ASP A 151 -5.12 -10.40 -21.10
C ASP A 151 -4.47 -10.96 -22.38
N LEU A 152 -3.62 -11.97 -22.20
CA LEU A 152 -2.93 -12.66 -23.29
C LEU A 152 -3.63 -13.98 -23.67
N ALA A 153 -4.71 -14.32 -22.98
CA ALA A 153 -5.50 -15.50 -23.28
C ALA A 153 -6.61 -15.24 -24.31
N ASP A 154 -6.80 -13.99 -24.75
CA ASP A 154 -7.78 -13.66 -25.78
C ASP A 154 -7.26 -14.03 -27.17
N PRO A 155 -7.85 -15.06 -27.82
CA PRO A 155 -7.45 -15.49 -29.16
C PRO A 155 -7.74 -14.45 -30.25
N ALA A 156 -8.55 -13.42 -29.96
CA ALA A 156 -8.85 -12.34 -30.91
C ALA A 156 -7.63 -11.43 -31.15
N GLU A 157 -6.66 -11.44 -30.25
CA GLU A 157 -5.44 -10.62 -30.34
C GLU A 157 -4.24 -11.36 -30.97
N GLY A 158 -4.42 -12.60 -31.42
CA GLY A 158 -3.43 -13.34 -32.20
C GLY A 158 -2.26 -13.94 -31.41
N HIS A 159 -2.32 -13.95 -30.09
CA HIS A 159 -1.28 -14.53 -29.25
C HIS A 159 -1.79 -15.81 -28.60
N ALA A 160 -1.45 -16.95 -29.17
CA ALA A 160 -1.79 -18.28 -28.66
C ALA A 160 -0.58 -18.90 -27.94
N GLY A 161 -0.25 -18.37 -26.76
CA GLY A 161 0.86 -18.93 -25.98
C GLY A 161 0.83 -18.47 -24.52
N PRO A 162 1.52 -19.16 -23.60
CA PRO A 162 1.65 -18.69 -22.23
C PRO A 162 2.36 -17.34 -22.20
N PRO A 163 1.97 -16.44 -21.31
CA PRO A 163 2.53 -15.08 -21.21
C PRO A 163 4.07 -15.02 -21.10
N ALA A 164 4.65 -16.03 -20.44
CA ALA A 164 6.10 -16.13 -20.23
C ALA A 164 6.90 -16.43 -21.51
N ASP A 165 6.26 -16.91 -22.59
CA ASP A 165 6.93 -17.17 -23.87
C ASP A 165 7.03 -15.90 -24.73
N VAL A 166 6.18 -14.91 -24.45
CA VAL A 166 6.02 -13.70 -25.25
C VAL A 166 6.58 -12.46 -24.54
N LEU A 167 6.43 -12.38 -23.22
CA LEU A 167 6.77 -11.21 -22.41
C LEU A 167 7.69 -11.57 -21.25
N ARG A 168 8.49 -10.61 -20.84
CA ARG A 168 9.34 -10.68 -19.64
C ARG A 168 9.06 -9.50 -18.71
N VAL A 169 9.25 -9.72 -17.43
CA VAL A 169 9.23 -8.63 -16.44
C VAL A 169 10.31 -7.62 -16.81
N GLY A 170 9.93 -6.34 -16.89
CA GLY A 170 10.78 -5.25 -17.33
C GLY A 170 10.63 -4.85 -18.82
N ASP A 171 9.87 -5.62 -19.60
CA ASP A 171 9.62 -5.26 -21.01
C ASP A 171 8.73 -4.02 -21.09
N GLU A 172 9.08 -3.11 -22.00
CA GLU A 172 8.25 -1.97 -22.35
C GLU A 172 7.23 -2.38 -23.42
N LEU A 173 5.97 -2.06 -23.16
CA LEU A 173 4.86 -2.33 -24.07
C LEU A 173 4.10 -1.06 -24.39
N THR A 174 3.61 -0.97 -25.63
CA THR A 174 2.58 -0.01 -25.99
C THR A 174 1.23 -0.68 -25.82
N VAL A 175 0.40 -0.14 -24.92
CA VAL A 175 -0.90 -0.70 -24.57
C VAL A 175 -2.02 0.32 -24.76
N LYS A 176 -3.21 -0.18 -25.05
CA LYS A 176 -4.44 0.60 -25.09
C LYS A 176 -5.27 0.32 -23.86
N ILE A 177 -5.76 1.35 -23.21
CA ILE A 177 -6.71 1.22 -22.10
C ILE A 177 -8.06 0.84 -22.70
N VAL A 178 -8.53 -0.37 -22.41
CA VAL A 178 -9.79 -0.93 -22.95
C VAL A 178 -10.96 -0.65 -22.01
N ALA A 179 -10.76 -0.89 -20.73
CA ALA A 179 -11.79 -0.69 -19.73
C ALA A 179 -11.17 -0.38 -18.36
N VAL A 180 -11.94 0.29 -17.52
CA VAL A 180 -11.59 0.56 -16.12
C VAL A 180 -12.76 0.09 -15.24
N ASP A 181 -12.52 -0.93 -14.43
CA ASP A 181 -13.48 -1.46 -13.46
C ASP A 181 -13.17 -0.89 -12.08
N LEU A 182 -13.95 0.09 -11.66
CA LEU A 182 -13.78 0.75 -10.36
C LEU A 182 -14.12 -0.19 -9.18
N ALA A 183 -15.05 -1.14 -9.39
CA ALA A 183 -15.48 -2.05 -8.34
C ALA A 183 -14.43 -3.12 -8.05
N ARG A 184 -13.81 -3.66 -9.11
CA ARG A 184 -12.73 -4.64 -9.01
C ARG A 184 -11.34 -4.00 -8.90
N ARG A 185 -11.26 -2.67 -9.07
CA ARG A 185 -10.04 -1.90 -9.11
C ARG A 185 -9.05 -2.43 -10.16
N LEU A 186 -9.56 -2.67 -11.36
CA LEU A 186 -8.81 -3.27 -12.46
C LEU A 186 -8.86 -2.37 -13.70
N ILE A 187 -7.70 -2.13 -14.30
CA ILE A 187 -7.58 -1.53 -15.62
C ILE A 187 -7.31 -2.68 -16.60
N SER A 188 -8.18 -2.85 -17.58
CA SER A 188 -7.97 -3.80 -18.67
C SER A 188 -7.21 -3.12 -19.79
N LEU A 189 -6.13 -3.74 -20.21
CA LEU A 189 -5.21 -3.27 -21.24
C LEU A 189 -5.20 -4.27 -22.40
N SER A 190 -5.13 -3.74 -23.63
CA SER A 190 -4.87 -4.54 -24.81
C SER A 190 -3.46 -4.19 -25.33
N PRO A 191 -2.60 -5.18 -25.61
CA PRO A 191 -1.31 -4.92 -26.23
C PRO A 191 -1.59 -4.44 -27.65
N ARG A 192 -1.25 -3.22 -27.95
CA ARG A 192 -1.22 -2.82 -29.34
C ARG A 192 0.06 -3.37 -29.93
N GLN A 193 -0.07 -4.31 -30.86
CA GLN A 193 1.08 -4.78 -31.62
C GLN A 193 1.86 -3.57 -32.12
N ALA A 194 3.13 -3.56 -31.81
CA ALA A 194 4.11 -2.75 -32.52
C ALA A 194 4.30 -3.35 -33.94
N LEU A 195 3.21 -3.39 -34.71
CA LEU A 195 3.17 -3.92 -36.07
C LEU A 195 2.32 -2.98 -36.91
N ALA A 196 2.93 -1.95 -37.40
CA ALA A 196 3.10 -1.65 -38.82
C ALA A 196 3.92 -0.37 -38.89
N PRO A 197 5.03 -0.33 -39.65
CA PRO A 197 5.49 0.92 -40.20
C PRO A 197 4.35 1.47 -41.05
N GLU A 198 3.92 2.69 -40.78
CA GLU A 198 3.07 3.40 -41.73
C GLU A 198 3.96 3.66 -42.98
N ASP A 199 3.86 2.72 -43.90
CA ASP A 199 4.24 2.96 -45.30
C ASP A 199 3.15 3.81 -45.93
N GLY A 200 3.54 4.97 -46.42
CA GLY A 200 2.75 5.73 -47.36
C GLY A 200 2.92 7.23 -47.22
#